data_2b4fc924de7e608b88b8c440c0f9d568
#
_entry.id   2b4fc924de7e608b88b8c440c0f9d568
#
_cell.length_a   1.000
_cell.length_b   1.000
_cell.length_c   1.000
_cell.angle_alpha   90.00
_cell.angle_beta   90.00
_cell.angle_gamma   90.00
#
_symmetry.space_group_name_H-M   'P 1'
#
loop_
_entity.id
_entity.type
_entity.pdbx_description
1 polymer ?
#
loop_
_entity_poly.entity_id
_entity_poly.type
_entity_poly.pdbx_seq_one_letter_code
_entity_poly.pdbx_strand_id
1 'polypeptide(L)' 'MKKIVFDSYALIALFRQEPGYELVRDLLVKMANDESEGFITAINVGEVYYMISRKSNTKSADIAITAITNRMWIRPPAL' A
#
# COMPACT_ATOMS: atom_id res chain seq x y z
N MET A 1 8.50 14.19 11.68
CA MET A 1 7.51 13.59 10.79
C MET A 1 7.22 12.16 11.23
N LYS A 2 5.97 11.78 11.29
CA LYS A 2 5.58 10.44 11.73
C LYS A 2 5.85 9.41 10.64
N LYS A 3 6.39 8.25 11.01
CA LYS A 3 6.67 7.16 10.09
C LYS A 3 5.63 6.07 10.27
N ILE A 4 5.09 5.59 9.16
CA ILE A 4 4.04 4.56 9.14
C ILE A 4 4.52 3.40 8.29
N VAL A 5 4.48 2.19 8.83
CA VAL A 5 4.81 0.97 8.09
C VAL A 5 3.51 0.30 7.69
N PHE A 6 3.36 0.06 6.39
CA PHE A 6 2.18 -0.61 5.84
C PHE A 6 2.49 -2.07 5.56
N ASP A 7 1.53 -2.94 5.81
CA ASP A 7 1.60 -4.31 5.36
C ASP A 7 0.65 -4.54 4.19
N SER A 8 0.74 -5.71 3.58
CA SER A 8 -0.09 -6.03 2.43
C SER A 8 -1.57 -6.07 2.78
N TYR A 9 -1.91 -6.52 3.99
CA TYR A 9 -3.31 -6.63 4.40
C TYR A 9 -4.00 -5.28 4.48
N ALA A 10 -3.31 -4.26 4.98
CA ALA A 10 -3.88 -2.91 5.07
C ALA A 10 -4.21 -2.37 3.68
N LEU A 11 -3.31 -2.55 2.74
CA LEU A 11 -3.50 -2.04 1.38
C LEU A 11 -4.55 -2.85 0.62
N ILE A 12 -4.59 -4.16 0.81
CA ILE A 12 -5.61 -5.00 0.20
C ILE A 12 -7.00 -4.62 0.74
N ALA A 13 -7.10 -4.38 2.05
CA ALA A 13 -8.36 -3.95 2.66
C ALA A 13 -8.84 -2.63 2.05
N LEU A 14 -7.92 -1.70 1.78
CA LEU A 14 -8.27 -0.45 1.13
C LEU A 14 -8.82 -0.68 -0.28
N PHE A 15 -8.14 -1.49 -1.09
CA PHE A 15 -8.57 -1.75 -2.46
C PHE A 15 -9.90 -2.50 -2.52
N ARG A 16 -10.15 -3.37 -1.56
CA ARG A 16 -11.39 -4.15 -1.51
C ARG A 16 -12.48 -3.48 -0.69
N GLN A 17 -12.18 -2.34 -0.10
CA GLN A 17 -13.10 -1.59 0.77
C GLN A 17 -13.66 -2.48 1.89
N GLU A 18 -12.78 -3.28 2.49
CA GLU A 18 -13.13 -4.12 3.64
C GLU A 18 -13.32 -3.26 4.89
N PRO A 19 -14.03 -3.74 5.91
CA PRO A 19 -14.21 -2.98 7.14
C PRO A 19 -12.88 -2.47 7.71
N GLY A 20 -12.84 -1.19 8.06
CA GLY A 20 -11.62 -0.56 8.56
C GLY A 20 -10.77 0.13 7.49
N TYR A 21 -11.16 0.06 6.22
CA TYR A 21 -10.37 0.67 5.15
C TYR A 21 -10.25 2.20 5.30
N GLU A 22 -11.20 2.84 5.95
CA GLU A 22 -11.18 4.29 6.13
C GLU A 22 -9.96 4.76 6.92
N LEU A 23 -9.53 3.96 7.89
CA LEU A 23 -8.33 4.28 8.67
C LEU A 23 -7.08 4.29 7.78
N VAL A 24 -6.96 3.30 6.90
CA VAL A 24 -5.84 3.22 5.96
C VAL A 24 -5.90 4.40 4.99
N ARG A 25 -7.09 4.71 4.47
CA ARG A 25 -7.28 5.86 3.58
C ARG A 25 -6.84 7.16 4.26
N ASP A 26 -7.21 7.36 5.51
CA ASP A 26 -6.86 8.57 6.25
C ASP A 26 -5.33 8.68 6.44
N LEU A 27 -4.66 7.56 6.69
CA LEU A 27 -3.21 7.55 6.78
C LEU A 27 -2.56 7.93 5.44
N LEU A 28 -3.10 7.45 4.33
CA LEU A 28 -2.59 7.80 3.01
C LEU A 28 -2.81 9.28 2.69
N VAL A 29 -3.92 9.86 3.13
CA VAL A 29 -4.18 11.29 2.97
C VAL A 29 -3.13 12.10 3.73
N LYS A 30 -2.78 11.69 4.94
CA LYS A 30 -1.73 12.36 5.72
C LYS A 30 -0.39 12.30 5.01
N MET A 31 -0.07 11.17 4.39
CA MET A 31 1.15 11.05 3.58
C MET A 31 1.13 12.00 2.38
N ALA A 32 -0.01 12.10 1.71
CA ALA A 32 -0.16 13.00 0.57
C ALA A 32 0.00 14.46 0.96
N ASN A 33 -0.30 14.81 2.20
CA ASN A 33 -0.16 16.16 2.74
C ASN A 33 1.18 16.39 3.44
N ASP A 34 2.13 15.47 3.27
CA ASP A 34 3.47 15.53 3.87
C ASP A 34 3.45 15.56 5.41
N GLU A 35 2.38 15.04 6.01
CA GLU A 35 2.27 14.94 7.47
C GLU A 35 2.90 13.67 8.02
N SER A 36 3.15 12.70 7.15
CA SER A 36 3.69 11.37 7.51
C SER A 36 4.48 10.79 6.37
N GLU A 37 5.42 9.91 6.69
CA GLU A 37 6.14 9.10 5.70
C GLU A 37 5.64 7.66 5.77
N GLY A 38 5.38 7.06 4.62
CA GLY A 38 4.95 5.68 4.53
C GLY A 38 6.08 4.77 4.05
N PHE A 39 6.13 3.57 4.62
CA PHE A 39 7.12 2.55 4.27
C PHE A 39 6.42 1.22 4.04
N ILE A 40 6.93 0.46 3.08
CA ILE A 40 6.44 -0.89 2.79
C ILE A 40 7.62 -1.74 2.36
N THR A 41 7.61 -3.03 2.68
CA THR A 41 8.68 -3.92 2.21
C THR A 41 8.41 -4.38 0.79
N ALA A 42 9.48 -4.72 0.07
CA ALA A 42 9.36 -5.24 -1.28
C ALA A 42 8.51 -6.53 -1.32
N ILE A 43 8.60 -7.35 -0.28
CA ILE A 43 7.80 -8.57 -0.17
C ILE A 43 6.31 -8.22 -0.12
N ASN A 44 5.94 -7.22 0.68
CA ASN A 44 4.55 -6.82 0.79
C ASN A 44 4.03 -6.17 -0.51
N VAL A 45 4.88 -5.44 -1.23
CA VAL A 45 4.52 -4.94 -2.56
C VAL A 45 4.16 -6.09 -3.49
N GLY A 46 5.00 -7.14 -3.50
CA GLY A 46 4.73 -8.33 -4.31
C GLY A 46 3.43 -9.02 -3.93
N GLU A 47 3.13 -9.11 -2.63
CA GLU A 47 1.88 -9.69 -2.16
C GLU A 47 0.67 -8.88 -2.62
N VAL A 48 0.75 -7.56 -2.54
CA VAL A 48 -0.33 -6.68 -3.01
C VAL A 48 -0.56 -6.89 -4.49
N TYR A 49 0.51 -6.89 -5.29
CA TYR A 49 0.41 -7.13 -6.73
C TYR A 49 -0.26 -8.46 -7.03
N TYR A 50 0.20 -9.53 -6.38
CA TYR A 50 -0.32 -10.87 -6.59
C TYR A 50 -1.80 -10.95 -6.25
N MET A 51 -2.19 -10.43 -5.09
CA MET A 51 -3.58 -10.52 -4.64
C MET A 51 -4.53 -9.72 -5.53
N ILE A 52 -4.14 -8.51 -5.93
CA ILE A 52 -4.98 -7.69 -6.79
C ILE A 52 -5.08 -8.32 -8.19
N SER A 53 -3.97 -8.83 -8.71
CA SER A 53 -3.97 -9.51 -10.02
C SER A 53 -4.94 -10.68 -10.03
N ARG A 54 -4.98 -11.45 -8.95
CA ARG A 54 -5.84 -12.62 -8.86
C ARG A 54 -7.31 -12.27 -8.62
N LYS A 55 -7.55 -11.25 -7.77
CA LYS A 55 -8.93 -10.90 -7.39
C LYS A 55 -9.59 -9.98 -8.40
N SER A 56 -8.81 -9.24 -9.17
CA SER A 56 -9.31 -8.32 -10.17
C SER A 56 -8.65 -8.59 -11.53
N ASN A 57 -7.56 -7.86 -11.83
CA ASN A 57 -6.81 -8.05 -13.07
C ASN A 57 -5.42 -7.40 -12.92
N THR A 58 -4.53 -7.67 -13.90
CA THR A 58 -3.18 -7.12 -13.87
C THR A 58 -3.15 -5.62 -14.05
N LYS A 59 -4.10 -5.05 -14.79
CA LYS A 59 -4.18 -3.61 -14.97
C LYS A 59 -4.45 -2.91 -13.64
N SER A 60 -5.38 -3.43 -12.86
CA SER A 60 -5.66 -2.89 -11.53
C SER A 60 -4.45 -3.02 -10.61
N ALA A 61 -3.73 -4.15 -10.70
CA ALA A 61 -2.52 -4.35 -9.92
C ALA A 61 -1.43 -3.35 -10.31
N ASP A 62 -1.25 -3.09 -11.60
CA ASP A 62 -0.27 -2.11 -12.07
C ASP A 62 -0.59 -0.70 -11.56
N ILE A 63 -1.86 -0.32 -11.59
CA ILE A 63 -2.29 0.98 -11.07
C ILE A 63 -2.00 1.08 -9.56
N ALA A 64 -2.31 0.03 -8.81
CA ALA A 64 -2.07 -0.01 -7.37
C ALA A 64 -0.58 0.09 -7.05
N ILE A 65 0.26 -0.67 -7.74
CA ILE A 65 1.70 -0.65 -7.52
C ILE A 65 2.29 0.71 -7.88
N THR A 66 1.84 1.31 -8.97
CA THR A 66 2.29 2.65 -9.35
C THR A 66 1.96 3.67 -8.25
N ALA A 67 0.76 3.61 -7.69
CA ALA A 67 0.37 4.49 -6.60
C ALA A 67 1.24 4.29 -5.36
N ILE A 68 1.53 3.03 -5.01
CA ILE A 68 2.37 2.70 -3.87
C ILE A 68 3.79 3.23 -4.07
N THR A 69 4.39 2.97 -5.23
CA THR A 69 5.78 3.37 -5.49
C THR A 69 5.94 4.88 -5.57
N ASN A 70 4.89 5.61 -5.91
CA ASN A 70 4.93 7.07 -5.94
C ASN A 70 4.76 7.70 -4.56
N ARG A 71 4.25 6.97 -3.57
CA ARG A 71 3.87 7.55 -2.28
C ARG A 71 4.64 7.00 -1.09
N MET A 72 5.25 5.83 -1.23
CA MET A 72 5.90 5.14 -0.11
C MET A 72 7.35 4.80 -0.44
N TRP A 73 8.18 4.76 0.60
CA TRP A 73 9.53 4.20 0.51
C TRP A 73 9.43 2.68 0.52
N ILE A 74 10.06 2.04 -0.47
CA ILE A 74 10.06 0.59 -0.56
C ILE A 74 11.37 0.09 0.03
N ARG A 75 11.27 -0.76 1.06
CA ARG A 75 12.42 -1.33 1.73
C ARG A 75 12.74 -2.71 1.14
N PRO A 76 14.03 -3.03 0.92
CA PRO A 76 14.39 -4.39 0.51
C PRO A 76 14.06 -5.36 1.64
N PRO A 77 13.87 -6.66 1.32
CA PRO A 77 13.65 -7.65 2.37
C PRO A 77 14.89 -7.75 3.26
N ALA A 78 14.66 -8.02 4.55
CA ALA A 78 15.74 -8.24 5.49
C ALA A 78 16.48 -9.54 5.12
N LEU A 79 17.78 -9.50 5.18
CA LEU A 79 18.61 -10.67 4.92
C LEU A 79 18.96 -11.39 6.22
#